data_5b49bb44637b0ed0c8604312dc71787b
#
_entry.id   5b49bb44637b0ed0c8604312dc71787b
#
_cell.length_a   1.000
_cell.length_b   1.000
_cell.length_c   1.000
_cell.angle_alpha   90.00
_cell.angle_beta   90.00
_cell.angle_gamma   90.00
#
_symmetry.space_group_name_H-M   'P 1'
#
loop_
_entity.id
_entity.type
_entity.pdbx_description
1 polymer ?
#
loop_
_entity_poly.entity_id
_entity_poly.type
_entity_poly.pdbx_seq_one_letter_code
_entity_poly.pdbx_strand_id
1 'polypeptide(L)'
;MGLMEPMRPMGLIGLMSLIGLMGCTSEDTEPTEKLTPIELMGVVTQYEEATEATRAARAYEANGATRAWTTPSGYTAIGAGNHTIGAFLTQNGQEPNEGFFYSNGSSWHTTLDIETPGNFYLYGYMPHISGVTCTISSSAAANDNSSYSSGAVLTIRNLPAVTANDVCVLVGAKNGWNDYKDNADYSITGLRRGDFAYEVVTGEGKNKVFLLFDHIYSALRVRMKVDGDYNNLRTIVLKELYVQTSASGIVTKKRLDATVTLRATDGSDDTDPISNIVFTPVGTDEGDGTILGALNDPVTLTTVDSEYMSHFMPQGVDKLILTSVYNVYDKKGNLVRENCKASNTLILNQLFSEQDQTRRGCRYTVNLTIMPTYLYSLSEADLDNPTVTFTN
;
A
#
# COMPACT_ATOMS: atom_id res chain seq x y z
N MET A 1 -13.96 14.13 -80.07
CA MET A 1 -12.52 13.88 -80.10
C MET A 1 -11.95 14.41 -78.80
N GLY A 2 -11.71 13.55 -77.84
CA GLY A 2 -11.08 13.88 -76.57
C GLY A 2 -10.59 12.58 -75.98
N LEU A 3 -9.29 12.43 -75.94
CA LEU A 3 -8.58 11.24 -75.47
C LEU A 3 -8.77 11.06 -73.97
N MET A 4 -9.17 9.88 -73.55
CA MET A 4 -9.13 9.39 -72.20
C MET A 4 -7.71 8.84 -71.89
N GLU A 5 -7.07 9.40 -70.87
CA GLU A 5 -5.89 8.82 -70.24
C GLU A 5 -6.29 7.82 -69.15
N PRO A 6 -5.56 6.71 -68.96
CA PRO A 6 -5.90 5.70 -67.97
C PRO A 6 -5.31 6.05 -66.57
N MET A 7 -6.16 5.94 -65.56
CA MET A 7 -5.78 6.03 -64.14
C MET A 7 -4.88 4.87 -63.74
N ARG A 8 -3.76 5.20 -63.06
CA ARG A 8 -2.87 4.26 -62.38
C ARG A 8 -3.47 3.86 -61.02
N PRO A 9 -3.36 2.62 -60.59
CA PRO A 9 -3.78 2.20 -59.28
C PRO A 9 -2.77 2.66 -58.22
N MET A 10 -3.22 3.40 -57.21
CA MET A 10 -2.47 3.72 -56.00
C MET A 10 -2.40 2.49 -55.11
N GLY A 11 -1.18 2.11 -54.76
CA GLY A 11 -0.88 1.01 -53.85
C GLY A 11 -1.39 1.27 -52.45
N LEU A 12 -2.09 0.30 -51.92
CA LEU A 12 -2.56 0.22 -50.54
C LEU A 12 -1.34 -0.07 -49.63
N ILE A 13 -0.85 0.95 -48.93
CA ILE A 13 0.16 0.76 -47.89
C ILE A 13 -0.58 0.26 -46.65
N GLY A 14 -0.35 -1.00 -46.29
CA GLY A 14 -0.89 -1.60 -45.09
C GLY A 14 -0.32 -0.91 -43.84
N LEU A 15 -1.18 -0.28 -43.11
CA LEU A 15 -0.90 0.24 -41.76
C LEU A 15 -0.98 -0.95 -40.79
N MET A 16 0.18 -1.55 -40.48
CA MET A 16 0.30 -2.46 -39.36
C MET A 16 0.11 -1.62 -38.07
N SER A 17 -1.06 -1.68 -37.49
CA SER A 17 -1.27 -1.18 -36.14
C SER A 17 -0.58 -2.12 -35.15
N LEU A 18 0.54 -1.67 -34.65
CA LEU A 18 1.21 -2.23 -33.47
C LEU A 18 0.30 -1.94 -32.27
N ILE A 19 -0.52 -2.91 -31.89
CA ILE A 19 -1.20 -2.87 -30.58
C ILE A 19 -0.11 -3.15 -29.55
N GLY A 20 0.47 -2.09 -29.03
CA GLY A 20 1.33 -2.17 -27.88
C GLY A 20 0.50 -2.63 -26.68
N LEU A 21 0.85 -3.80 -26.17
CA LEU A 21 0.47 -4.24 -24.84
C LEU A 21 0.94 -3.17 -23.84
N MET A 22 0.03 -2.29 -23.41
CA MET A 22 0.24 -1.52 -22.22
C MET A 22 0.13 -2.47 -21.03
N GLY A 23 1.25 -3.07 -20.66
CA GLY A 23 1.42 -3.60 -19.32
C GLY A 23 1.26 -2.40 -18.36
N CYS A 24 0.34 -2.47 -17.41
CA CYS A 24 0.33 -1.59 -16.25
C CYS A 24 1.55 -1.93 -15.41
N THR A 25 2.70 -1.45 -15.79
CA THR A 25 3.78 -1.18 -14.87
C THR A 25 3.36 0.08 -14.14
N SER A 26 3.30 0.05 -12.81
CA SER A 26 3.32 1.25 -12.00
C SER A 26 4.62 1.97 -12.34
N GLU A 27 4.55 2.87 -13.31
CA GLU A 27 5.66 3.79 -13.56
C GLU A 27 5.71 4.72 -12.37
N ASP A 28 6.60 4.41 -11.42
CA ASP A 28 7.16 5.41 -10.55
C ASP A 28 7.79 6.45 -11.47
N THR A 29 7.17 7.61 -11.57
CA THR A 29 7.66 8.68 -12.43
C THR A 29 8.99 9.13 -11.84
N GLU A 30 10.10 8.83 -12.52
CA GLU A 30 11.40 9.33 -12.10
C GLU A 30 11.33 10.86 -11.98
N PRO A 31 11.80 11.42 -10.87
CA PRO A 31 11.86 12.87 -10.73
C PRO A 31 12.75 13.46 -11.83
N THR A 32 12.24 14.41 -12.59
CA THR A 32 12.98 15.11 -13.65
C THR A 32 13.94 16.14 -13.09
N GLU A 33 13.87 16.44 -11.79
CA GLU A 33 14.69 17.41 -11.10
C GLU A 33 16.08 16.86 -10.78
N LYS A 34 17.06 17.75 -10.61
CA LYS A 34 18.41 17.37 -10.21
C LYS A 34 18.38 16.79 -8.80
N LEU A 35 18.76 15.53 -8.68
CA LEU A 35 18.77 14.81 -7.41
C LEU A 35 20.13 14.96 -6.71
N THR A 36 20.10 15.29 -5.43
CA THR A 36 21.29 15.29 -4.56
C THR A 36 21.49 13.89 -3.97
N PRO A 37 22.69 13.27 -4.13
CA PRO A 37 22.98 11.97 -3.50
C PRO A 37 22.92 12.08 -1.98
N ILE A 38 22.29 11.09 -1.33
CA ILE A 38 22.19 10.99 0.12
C ILE A 38 22.40 9.55 0.59
N GLU A 39 22.66 9.40 1.85
CA GLU A 39 22.58 8.13 2.55
C GLU A 39 21.27 8.09 3.34
N LEU A 40 20.34 7.24 2.91
CA LEU A 40 19.03 7.10 3.53
C LEU A 40 18.84 5.68 4.06
N MET A 41 18.33 5.59 5.27
CA MET A 41 17.86 4.37 5.89
C MET A 41 16.43 4.57 6.37
N GLY A 42 15.52 3.82 5.78
CA GLY A 42 14.11 3.83 6.14
C GLY A 42 13.67 2.48 6.69
N VAL A 43 12.82 2.51 7.69
CA VAL A 43 12.12 1.33 8.21
C VAL A 43 10.64 1.62 8.36
N VAL A 44 9.83 0.57 8.19
CA VAL A 44 8.39 0.62 8.40
C VAL A 44 8.01 -0.45 9.43
N THR A 45 7.00 -0.16 10.24
CA THR A 45 6.45 -1.13 11.20
C THR A 45 5.93 -2.36 10.48
N GLN A 46 6.10 -3.55 11.08
CA GLN A 46 5.48 -4.77 10.55
C GLN A 46 3.98 -4.77 10.83
N TYR A 47 3.21 -5.37 9.94
CA TYR A 47 1.80 -5.65 10.17
C TYR A 47 1.61 -6.68 11.28
N GLU A 48 0.68 -6.41 12.18
CA GLU A 48 0.24 -7.37 13.19
C GLU A 48 -0.90 -8.21 12.63
N GLU A 49 -0.86 -9.53 12.89
CA GLU A 49 -2.00 -10.38 12.54
C GLU A 49 -3.22 -9.94 13.38
N ALA A 50 -4.37 -9.89 12.75
CA ALA A 50 -5.63 -9.54 13.41
C ALA A 50 -6.05 -10.69 14.33
N THR A 51 -5.49 -10.73 15.52
CA THR A 51 -5.82 -11.62 16.62
C THR A 51 -6.36 -10.81 17.78
N GLU A 52 -6.84 -11.46 18.83
CA GLU A 52 -7.41 -10.83 20.04
C GLU A 52 -6.41 -9.95 20.82
N ALA A 53 -5.13 -9.95 20.45
CA ALA A 53 -4.10 -9.21 21.16
C ALA A 53 -4.18 -7.70 20.91
N THR A 54 -4.29 -6.96 21.98
CA THR A 54 -4.14 -5.50 22.01
C THR A 54 -2.79 -5.09 21.44
N ARG A 55 -2.82 -4.13 20.52
CA ARG A 55 -1.63 -3.51 19.95
C ARG A 55 -0.83 -2.83 21.07
N ALA A 56 0.29 -3.42 21.46
CA ALA A 56 1.26 -2.72 22.27
C ALA A 56 1.94 -1.63 21.44
N ALA A 57 2.04 -0.43 21.98
CA ALA A 57 2.82 0.63 21.37
C ALA A 57 4.27 0.14 21.19
N ARG A 58 4.78 0.22 19.96
CA ARG A 58 6.16 -0.19 19.68
C ARG A 58 7.07 1.00 19.79
N ALA A 59 7.88 1.04 20.83
CA ALA A 59 9.02 1.93 20.90
C ALA A 59 10.12 1.44 19.96
N TYR A 60 10.62 2.33 19.12
CA TYR A 60 11.84 2.09 18.37
C TYR A 60 13.01 2.69 19.15
N GLU A 61 13.88 1.85 19.63
CA GLU A 61 15.20 2.22 20.14
C GLU A 61 16.27 1.58 19.26
N ALA A 62 17.14 2.40 18.67
CA ALA A 62 18.33 1.90 18.01
C ALA A 62 19.31 1.42 19.09
N ASN A 63 19.34 0.12 19.36
CA ASN A 63 20.41 -0.47 20.15
C ASN A 63 21.70 -0.47 19.34
N GLY A 64 22.78 0.03 19.95
CA GLY A 64 24.08 0.18 19.36
C GLY A 64 24.48 -1.02 18.50
N ALA A 65 24.59 -0.81 17.21
CA ALA A 65 24.99 -1.82 16.25
C ALA A 65 26.23 -1.36 15.49
N THR A 66 27.08 -2.31 15.23
CA THR A 66 28.21 -2.20 14.31
C THR A 66 27.79 -1.63 12.96
N ARG A 67 28.72 -1.07 12.20
CA ARG A 67 28.61 -0.40 10.89
C ARG A 67 27.54 -0.88 9.88
N ALA A 68 26.92 -2.02 10.11
CA ALA A 68 25.78 -2.49 9.35
C ALA A 68 24.50 -2.15 10.12
N TRP A 69 23.68 -1.29 9.54
CA TRP A 69 22.30 -1.09 9.99
C TRP A 69 21.59 -2.43 10.01
N THR A 70 21.16 -2.86 11.17
CA THR A 70 20.28 -4.02 11.31
C THR A 70 18.86 -3.54 11.54
N THR A 71 17.94 -4.01 10.72
CA THR A 71 16.50 -3.73 10.90
C THR A 71 16.05 -4.26 12.25
N PRO A 72 15.50 -3.41 13.14
CA PRO A 72 15.06 -3.85 14.46
C PRO A 72 13.92 -4.86 14.39
N SER A 73 13.74 -5.63 15.45
CA SER A 73 12.61 -6.54 15.59
C SER A 73 11.28 -5.77 15.51
N GLY A 74 10.34 -6.25 14.71
CA GLY A 74 9.04 -5.60 14.50
C GLY A 74 9.02 -4.52 13.43
N TYR A 75 10.12 -4.33 12.70
CA TYR A 75 10.23 -3.41 11.58
C TYR A 75 10.74 -4.12 10.33
N THR A 76 10.42 -3.56 9.17
CA THR A 76 10.92 -4.00 7.87
C THR A 76 11.72 -2.86 7.24
N ALA A 77 12.92 -3.16 6.73
CA ALA A 77 13.69 -2.17 6.00
C ALA A 77 12.98 -1.77 4.70
N ILE A 78 12.99 -0.48 4.39
CA ILE A 78 12.61 0.00 3.07
C ILE A 78 13.77 -0.32 2.15
N GLY A 79 13.62 -1.37 1.33
CA GLY A 79 14.66 -1.85 0.42
C GLY A 79 15.02 -0.79 -0.63
N ALA A 80 16.24 -0.90 -1.16
CA ALA A 80 16.66 -0.15 -2.33
C ALA A 80 16.00 -0.75 -3.59
N GLY A 81 14.70 -0.54 -3.74
CA GLY A 81 13.94 -0.77 -4.96
C GLY A 81 13.61 0.58 -5.61
N ASN A 82 12.83 0.58 -6.68
CA ASN A 82 12.29 1.82 -7.24
C ASN A 82 11.20 2.37 -6.30
N HIS A 83 11.63 3.05 -5.25
CA HIS A 83 10.76 3.68 -4.27
C HIS A 83 10.91 5.19 -4.31
N THR A 84 9.78 5.88 -4.28
CA THR A 84 9.73 7.32 -4.13
C THR A 84 8.95 7.66 -2.86
N ILE A 85 9.54 8.49 -2.01
CA ILE A 85 8.95 8.96 -0.76
C ILE A 85 8.72 10.46 -0.92
N GLY A 86 7.48 10.92 -0.81
CA GLY A 86 7.17 12.35 -0.75
C GLY A 86 7.54 12.88 0.64
N ALA A 87 8.20 14.03 0.67
CA ALA A 87 8.71 14.59 1.92
C ALA A 87 8.59 16.12 1.96
N PHE A 88 8.47 16.64 3.17
CA PHE A 88 8.35 18.06 3.48
C PHE A 88 9.37 18.42 4.56
N LEU A 89 10.32 19.26 4.20
CA LEU A 89 11.24 19.89 5.14
C LEU A 89 10.66 21.23 5.56
N THR A 90 10.30 21.37 6.83
CA THR A 90 9.51 22.50 7.32
C THR A 90 10.25 23.24 8.43
N GLN A 91 9.97 24.52 8.54
CA GLN A 91 10.37 25.36 9.67
C GLN A 91 9.18 26.15 10.15
N ASN A 92 9.18 26.54 11.43
CA ASN A 92 8.11 27.37 11.98
C ASN A 92 8.08 28.74 11.28
N GLY A 93 6.91 29.14 10.80
CA GLY A 93 6.73 30.44 10.12
C GLY A 93 7.29 30.52 8.70
N GLN A 94 7.70 29.41 8.10
CA GLN A 94 8.17 29.34 6.72
C GLN A 94 7.26 28.42 5.89
N GLU A 95 7.22 28.65 4.58
CA GLU A 95 6.59 27.72 3.66
C GLU A 95 7.36 26.40 3.63
N PRO A 96 6.67 25.26 3.57
CA PRO A 96 7.32 23.96 3.48
C PRO A 96 8.16 23.81 2.20
N ASN A 97 9.37 23.30 2.34
CA ASN A 97 10.15 22.81 1.21
C ASN A 97 9.67 21.41 0.89
N GLU A 98 8.97 21.25 -0.24
CA GLU A 98 8.44 19.96 -0.72
C GLU A 98 9.45 19.31 -1.66
N GLY A 99 9.64 18.01 -1.52
CA GLY A 99 10.53 17.24 -2.38
C GLY A 99 10.34 15.74 -2.20
N PHE A 100 11.32 14.99 -2.73
CA PHE A 100 11.28 13.54 -2.73
C PHE A 100 12.58 12.95 -2.21
N PHE A 101 12.48 11.75 -1.62
CA PHE A 101 13.57 10.79 -1.58
C PHE A 101 13.28 9.73 -2.63
N TYR A 102 14.24 9.50 -3.51
CA TYR A 102 14.12 8.58 -4.63
C TYR A 102 15.25 7.56 -4.61
N SER A 103 14.91 6.28 -4.82
CA SER A 103 15.89 5.20 -4.96
C SER A 103 15.83 4.60 -6.36
N ASN A 104 16.98 4.51 -7.01
CA ASN A 104 17.15 3.84 -8.31
C ASN A 104 17.57 2.36 -8.17
N GLY A 105 17.44 1.78 -6.97
CA GLY A 105 17.83 0.41 -6.66
C GLY A 105 19.26 0.24 -6.13
N SER A 106 20.14 1.21 -6.32
CA SER A 106 21.53 1.18 -5.85
C SER A 106 21.89 2.32 -4.89
N SER A 107 21.26 3.47 -5.03
CA SER A 107 21.54 4.67 -4.25
C SER A 107 20.27 5.49 -4.01
N TRP A 108 20.30 6.29 -2.95
CA TRP A 108 19.25 7.23 -2.63
C TRP A 108 19.65 8.65 -3.03
N HIS A 109 18.65 9.41 -3.43
CA HIS A 109 18.78 10.80 -3.83
C HIS A 109 17.62 11.62 -3.25
N THR A 110 17.78 12.94 -3.20
CA THR A 110 16.71 13.85 -2.78
C THR A 110 16.64 15.10 -3.63
N THR A 111 15.45 15.67 -3.77
CA THR A 111 15.21 17.03 -4.29
C THR A 111 15.05 18.07 -3.18
N LEU A 112 14.97 17.62 -1.91
CA LEU A 112 14.92 18.55 -0.78
C LEU A 112 16.21 19.37 -0.67
N ASP A 113 16.08 20.63 -0.29
CA ASP A 113 17.24 21.47 0.05
C ASP A 113 17.79 21.06 1.43
N ILE A 114 18.75 20.15 1.42
CA ILE A 114 19.50 19.73 2.60
C ILE A 114 20.88 20.38 2.67
N GLU A 115 21.19 21.34 1.82
CA GLU A 115 22.46 22.08 1.79
C GLU A 115 22.41 23.34 2.67
N THR A 116 21.21 23.87 2.89
CA THR A 116 20.97 25.04 3.76
C THR A 116 20.91 24.60 5.23
N PRO A 117 21.95 24.90 6.03
CA PRO A 117 22.01 24.42 7.41
C PRO A 117 20.93 25.04 8.30
N GLY A 118 20.43 24.27 9.23
CA GLY A 118 19.41 24.73 10.17
C GLY A 118 18.65 23.62 10.86
N ASN A 119 17.76 24.03 11.76
CA ASN A 119 16.85 23.13 12.42
C ASN A 119 15.49 23.13 11.71
N PHE A 120 15.08 21.97 11.28
CA PHE A 120 13.86 21.72 10.54
C PHE A 120 13.01 20.64 11.24
N TYR A 121 11.82 20.42 10.68
CA TYR A 121 10.98 19.26 10.97
C TYR A 121 10.73 18.54 9.66
N LEU A 122 10.93 17.23 9.65
CA LEU A 122 10.76 16.40 8.45
C LEU A 122 9.49 15.55 8.58
N TYR A 123 8.61 15.71 7.62
CA TYR A 123 7.38 14.93 7.46
C TYR A 123 7.37 14.26 6.10
N GLY A 124 6.57 13.21 5.93
CA GLY A 124 6.52 12.54 4.64
C GLY A 124 5.50 11.41 4.58
N TYR A 125 5.38 10.85 3.39
CA TYR A 125 4.48 9.74 3.09
C TYR A 125 5.08 8.85 2.00
N MET A 126 4.65 7.61 1.96
CA MET A 126 5.02 6.67 0.90
C MET A 126 3.87 5.71 0.57
N PRO A 127 3.85 5.16 -0.66
CA PRO A 127 4.67 5.57 -1.79
C PRO A 127 4.17 6.89 -2.39
N HIS A 128 5.08 7.68 -2.95
CA HIS A 128 4.71 8.78 -3.82
C HIS A 128 4.47 8.22 -5.21
N ILE A 129 3.20 8.13 -5.60
CA ILE A 129 2.76 7.52 -6.88
C ILE A 129 2.04 8.53 -7.75
N SER A 130 2.08 8.31 -9.06
CA SER A 130 1.43 9.18 -10.03
C SER A 130 -0.07 9.35 -9.73
N GLY A 131 -0.54 10.59 -9.77
CA GLY A 131 -1.93 10.95 -9.50
C GLY A 131 -2.31 11.04 -8.02
N VAL A 132 -1.40 10.72 -7.10
CA VAL A 132 -1.54 10.99 -5.67
C VAL A 132 -0.76 12.27 -5.34
N THR A 133 -1.39 13.20 -4.66
CA THR A 133 -0.77 14.44 -4.19
C THR A 133 -0.88 14.54 -2.68
N CYS A 134 0.04 15.23 -2.06
CA CYS A 134 -0.02 15.47 -0.63
C CYS A 134 0.21 16.95 -0.36
N THR A 135 -0.48 17.48 0.62
CA THR A 135 -0.25 18.82 1.17
C THR A 135 -0.03 18.71 2.65
N ILE A 136 0.73 19.64 3.22
CA ILE A 136 1.03 19.71 4.64
C ILE A 136 0.57 21.05 5.22
N SER A 137 0.09 21.01 6.45
CA SER A 137 -0.09 22.19 7.30
C SER A 137 0.41 21.89 8.71
N SER A 138 0.76 22.93 9.47
CA SER A 138 1.11 22.73 10.88
C SER A 138 -0.08 22.17 11.64
N SER A 139 0.20 21.34 12.66
CA SER A 139 -0.83 20.85 13.57
C SER A 139 -1.36 22.03 14.39
N ALA A 140 -2.57 22.46 14.12
CA ALA A 140 -3.27 23.51 14.88
C ALA A 140 -3.73 22.99 16.26
N ALA A 141 -2.86 22.36 17.03
CA ALA A 141 -3.08 22.16 18.43
C ALA A 141 -2.78 23.49 19.12
N ALA A 142 -3.84 24.26 19.40
CA ALA A 142 -3.83 25.50 20.13
C ALA A 142 -3.19 26.72 19.43
N ASN A 143 -4.00 27.51 18.74
CA ASN A 143 -3.85 28.95 18.48
C ASN A 143 -2.54 29.46 17.82
N ASP A 144 -1.62 28.60 17.43
CA ASP A 144 -0.41 28.95 16.71
C ASP A 144 -0.33 28.14 15.41
N ASN A 145 -0.87 28.72 14.34
CA ASN A 145 -0.95 28.10 13.01
C ASN A 145 0.41 27.95 12.32
N SER A 146 1.52 28.18 12.98
CA SER A 146 2.84 28.20 12.38
C SER A 146 3.85 27.21 12.98
N SER A 147 3.44 26.36 13.93
CA SER A 147 4.37 25.51 14.66
C SER A 147 4.37 24.06 14.19
N TYR A 148 5.29 23.72 13.28
CA TYR A 148 5.58 22.35 12.91
C TYR A 148 6.26 21.54 14.01
N SER A 149 6.77 22.19 15.05
CA SER A 149 7.38 21.50 16.20
C SER A 149 6.40 20.65 17.00
N SER A 150 5.11 20.98 16.96
CA SER A 150 4.05 20.25 17.67
C SER A 150 3.45 19.11 16.84
N GLY A 151 3.77 19.04 15.55
CA GLY A 151 3.22 18.08 14.61
C GLY A 151 2.72 18.73 13.32
N ALA A 152 2.08 17.92 12.48
CA ALA A 152 1.57 18.35 11.18
C ALA A 152 0.29 17.62 10.81
N VAL A 153 -0.47 18.20 9.88
CA VAL A 153 -1.58 17.54 9.19
C VAL A 153 -1.19 17.30 7.75
N LEU A 154 -1.10 16.05 7.36
CA LEU A 154 -0.92 15.63 5.98
C LEU A 154 -2.28 15.36 5.34
N THR A 155 -2.54 15.95 4.18
CA THR A 155 -3.72 15.64 3.35
C THR A 155 -3.24 14.96 2.08
N ILE A 156 -3.34 13.64 2.05
CA ILE A 156 -2.95 12.80 0.92
C ILE A 156 -4.20 12.57 0.07
N ARG A 157 -4.18 13.03 -1.17
CA ARG A 157 -5.34 13.06 -2.05
C ARG A 157 -5.31 11.96 -3.08
N ASN A 158 -6.51 11.50 -3.45
CA ASN A 158 -6.71 10.58 -4.56
C ASN A 158 -6.07 9.19 -4.36
N LEU A 159 -5.95 8.74 -3.11
CA LEU A 159 -5.47 7.39 -2.79
C LEU A 159 -6.42 6.32 -3.32
N PRO A 160 -5.91 5.20 -3.84
CA PRO A 160 -6.75 4.04 -4.14
C PRO A 160 -7.37 3.49 -2.85
N ALA A 161 -8.67 3.18 -2.87
CA ALA A 161 -9.36 2.59 -1.73
C ALA A 161 -8.87 1.17 -1.41
N VAL A 162 -8.43 0.44 -2.44
CA VAL A 162 -7.72 -0.83 -2.30
C VAL A 162 -6.56 -0.84 -3.27
N THR A 163 -5.39 -1.25 -2.80
CA THR A 163 -4.15 -1.12 -3.57
C THR A 163 -3.14 -2.22 -3.23
N ALA A 164 -2.25 -2.52 -4.16
CA ALA A 164 -1.07 -3.34 -3.91
C ALA A 164 0.05 -2.56 -3.19
N ASN A 165 -0.05 -1.22 -3.15
CA ASN A 165 0.95 -0.38 -2.52
C ASN A 165 0.60 -0.11 -1.06
N ASP A 166 1.55 -0.33 -0.17
CA ASP A 166 1.42 -0.05 1.25
C ASP A 166 1.54 1.46 1.51
N VAL A 167 0.49 2.07 2.02
CA VAL A 167 0.44 3.52 2.26
C VAL A 167 0.85 3.80 3.70
N CYS A 168 1.96 4.52 3.85
CA CYS A 168 2.54 4.84 5.15
C CYS A 168 2.81 6.34 5.27
N VAL A 169 2.91 6.82 6.50
CA VAL A 169 3.37 8.17 6.82
C VAL A 169 4.59 8.13 7.72
N LEU A 170 5.42 9.15 7.58
CA LEU A 170 6.60 9.34 8.41
C LEU A 170 6.15 9.65 9.85
N VAL A 171 6.65 8.88 10.78
CA VAL A 171 6.35 9.02 12.22
C VAL A 171 7.58 9.28 13.06
N GLY A 172 8.74 9.40 12.45
CA GLY A 172 9.99 9.80 13.10
C GLY A 172 11.09 10.00 12.07
N ALA A 173 11.95 11.01 12.30
CA ALA A 173 13.06 11.35 11.45
C ALA A 173 14.28 11.79 12.26
N LYS A 174 15.47 11.55 11.74
CA LYS A 174 16.71 12.02 12.35
C LYS A 174 17.84 12.16 11.34
N ASN A 175 18.65 13.21 11.49
CA ASN A 175 19.96 13.26 10.86
C ASN A 175 21.00 12.55 11.74
N GLY A 176 21.55 11.46 11.22
CA GLY A 176 22.54 10.65 11.93
C GLY A 176 24.00 11.06 11.70
N TRP A 177 24.27 12.21 11.08
CA TRP A 177 25.65 12.62 10.79
C TRP A 177 26.51 12.75 12.05
N ASN A 178 25.98 13.33 13.12
CA ASN A 178 26.73 13.51 14.35
C ASN A 178 27.08 12.17 15.01
N ASP A 179 26.16 11.19 14.97
CA ASP A 179 26.41 9.84 15.46
C ASP A 179 27.47 9.12 14.60
N TYR A 180 27.46 9.38 13.28
CA TYR A 180 28.38 8.75 12.33
C TYR A 180 29.83 9.28 12.46
N LYS A 181 30.02 10.60 12.58
CA LYS A 181 31.35 11.21 12.60
C LYS A 181 32.13 10.88 13.87
N ASP A 182 31.42 10.68 14.99
CA ASP A 182 32.01 10.51 16.31
C ASP A 182 32.19 9.02 16.70
N ASN A 183 31.57 8.09 15.95
CA ASN A 183 31.59 6.66 16.22
C ASN A 183 32.14 5.85 15.05
N ALA A 184 33.23 5.10 15.29
CA ALA A 184 33.74 4.10 14.35
C ALA A 184 32.73 2.97 14.13
N ASP A 185 31.89 2.70 15.12
CA ASP A 185 30.81 1.70 15.12
C ASP A 185 29.48 2.46 15.03
N TYR A 186 29.10 2.81 13.83
CA TYR A 186 27.93 3.59 13.52
C TYR A 186 26.65 3.03 14.13
N SER A 187 26.08 3.73 15.07
CA SER A 187 24.77 3.45 15.64
C SER A 187 23.92 4.71 15.64
N ILE A 188 22.65 4.59 15.27
CA ILE A 188 21.70 5.68 15.44
C ILE A 188 21.15 5.60 16.86
N THR A 189 21.44 6.63 17.63
CA THR A 189 20.80 6.80 18.93
C THR A 189 19.67 7.80 18.82
N GLY A 190 18.52 7.52 19.45
CA GLY A 190 17.44 8.48 19.60
C GLY A 190 16.54 8.70 18.37
N LEU A 191 16.51 7.80 17.37
CA LEU A 191 15.42 7.79 16.40
C LEU A 191 14.16 7.26 17.10
N ARG A 192 13.14 8.09 17.23
CA ARG A 192 11.92 7.78 18.01
C ARG A 192 10.66 8.10 17.24
N ARG A 193 9.59 7.40 17.56
CA ARG A 193 8.24 7.75 17.10
C ARG A 193 7.84 9.10 17.69
N GLY A 194 7.29 9.98 16.84
CA GLY A 194 6.88 11.32 17.23
C GLY A 194 8.01 12.35 17.32
N ASP A 195 9.25 11.97 16.99
CA ASP A 195 10.35 12.94 16.83
C ASP A 195 10.50 13.27 15.35
N PHE A 196 10.15 14.49 15.00
CA PHE A 196 10.21 15.02 13.63
C PHE A 196 11.35 16.03 13.46
N ALA A 197 12.11 16.32 14.52
CA ALA A 197 13.20 17.26 14.45
C ALA A 197 14.34 16.74 13.57
N TYR A 198 14.74 17.54 12.57
CA TYR A 198 15.76 17.19 11.62
C TYR A 198 16.77 18.33 11.45
N GLU A 199 17.98 18.17 11.94
CA GLU A 199 19.06 19.14 11.78
C GLU A 199 19.74 18.94 10.43
N VAL A 200 19.75 19.97 9.58
CA VAL A 200 20.55 20.01 8.37
C VAL A 200 21.93 20.58 8.70
N VAL A 201 22.99 19.82 8.42
CA VAL A 201 24.38 20.23 8.68
C VAL A 201 25.11 20.57 7.39
N THR A 202 26.06 21.49 7.47
CA THR A 202 26.88 21.92 6.32
C THR A 202 27.85 20.85 5.85
N GLY A 203 27.98 20.71 4.54
CA GLY A 203 29.00 19.91 3.87
C GLY A 203 28.43 18.72 3.10
N GLU A 204 29.06 18.45 1.96
CA GLU A 204 28.68 17.34 1.10
C GLU A 204 28.77 15.99 1.84
N GLY A 205 27.76 15.15 1.70
CA GLY A 205 27.69 13.82 2.29
C GLY A 205 27.48 13.79 3.81
N LYS A 206 27.24 14.94 4.45
CA LYS A 206 27.05 15.01 5.90
C LYS A 206 25.62 14.77 6.35
N ASN A 207 24.64 14.85 5.46
CA ASN A 207 23.26 14.60 5.83
C ASN A 207 22.96 13.09 5.67
N LYS A 208 22.74 12.43 6.80
CA LYS A 208 22.39 11.03 6.92
C LYS A 208 20.93 10.96 7.32
N VAL A 209 20.09 10.48 6.43
CA VAL A 209 18.62 10.53 6.60
C VAL A 209 18.13 9.21 7.17
N PHE A 210 17.55 9.27 8.37
CA PHE A 210 16.93 8.12 9.02
C PHE A 210 15.45 8.38 9.20
N LEU A 211 14.64 7.46 8.67
CA LEU A 211 13.19 7.61 8.57
C LEU A 211 12.49 6.41 9.21
N LEU A 212 11.48 6.70 10.00
CA LEU A 212 10.59 5.71 10.59
C LEU A 212 9.17 5.94 10.09
N PHE A 213 8.59 4.92 9.44
CA PHE A 213 7.25 4.96 8.90
C PHE A 213 6.27 4.09 9.67
N ASP A 214 5.00 4.45 9.62
CA ASP A 214 3.90 3.64 10.10
C ASP A 214 2.76 3.61 9.07
N HIS A 215 2.08 2.47 9.04
CA HIS A 215 0.97 2.24 8.11
C HIS A 215 -0.23 3.12 8.44
N ILE A 216 -0.89 3.65 7.42
CA ILE A 216 -2.22 4.24 7.55
C ILE A 216 -3.32 3.30 7.04
N TYR A 217 -2.92 2.26 6.31
CA TYR A 217 -3.81 1.19 5.84
C TYR A 217 -3.69 -0.07 6.72
N SER A 218 -4.65 -0.96 6.56
CA SER A 218 -4.63 -2.35 6.99
C SER A 218 -4.23 -3.25 5.82
N ALA A 219 -3.66 -4.43 6.10
CA ALA A 219 -3.35 -5.41 5.08
C ALA A 219 -4.46 -6.46 4.98
N LEU A 220 -4.80 -6.85 3.74
CA LEU A 220 -5.70 -7.95 3.43
C LEU A 220 -4.92 -9.04 2.70
N ARG A 221 -5.03 -10.27 3.21
CA ARG A 221 -4.51 -11.46 2.55
C ARG A 221 -5.67 -12.40 2.29
N VAL A 222 -5.84 -12.83 1.04
CA VAL A 222 -6.85 -13.82 0.67
C VAL A 222 -6.16 -15.10 0.23
N ARG A 223 -6.53 -16.21 0.88
CA ARG A 223 -6.11 -17.54 0.52
C ARG A 223 -7.32 -18.36 0.09
N MET A 224 -7.13 -19.19 -0.91
CA MET A 224 -8.21 -20.03 -1.44
C MET A 224 -7.73 -21.46 -1.63
N LYS A 225 -8.66 -22.39 -1.40
CA LYS A 225 -8.52 -23.80 -1.77
C LYS A 225 -9.84 -24.35 -2.25
N VAL A 226 -9.81 -25.51 -2.84
CA VAL A 226 -11.00 -26.30 -3.17
C VAL A 226 -11.14 -27.44 -2.15
N ASP A 227 -12.37 -27.78 -1.81
CA ASP A 227 -12.67 -28.94 -0.98
C ASP A 227 -12.15 -30.23 -1.61
N GLY A 228 -11.68 -31.19 -0.78
CA GLY A 228 -11.03 -32.41 -1.25
C GLY A 228 -11.98 -33.31 -2.05
N ASP A 229 -13.21 -33.50 -1.58
CA ASP A 229 -14.18 -34.33 -2.27
C ASP A 229 -14.61 -33.73 -3.60
N TYR A 230 -14.79 -32.42 -3.63
CA TYR A 230 -15.09 -31.72 -4.87
C TYR A 230 -13.90 -31.74 -5.86
N ASN A 231 -12.70 -31.57 -5.33
CA ASN A 231 -11.50 -31.67 -6.16
C ASN A 231 -11.33 -33.03 -6.81
N ASN A 232 -11.87 -34.10 -6.21
CA ASN A 232 -11.85 -35.43 -6.82
C ASN A 232 -12.75 -35.55 -8.06
N LEU A 233 -13.77 -34.70 -8.16
CA LEU A 233 -14.77 -34.75 -9.23
C LEU A 233 -14.64 -33.65 -10.26
N ARG A 234 -14.12 -32.48 -9.87
CA ARG A 234 -14.03 -31.31 -10.71
C ARG A 234 -12.70 -30.59 -10.49
N THR A 235 -12.33 -29.79 -11.47
CA THR A 235 -11.20 -28.86 -11.39
C THR A 235 -11.72 -27.45 -11.51
N ILE A 236 -11.36 -26.58 -10.58
CA ILE A 236 -11.68 -25.15 -10.61
C ILE A 236 -10.46 -24.38 -11.09
N VAL A 237 -10.67 -23.53 -12.08
CA VAL A 237 -9.68 -22.60 -12.59
C VAL A 237 -10.15 -21.19 -12.29
N LEU A 238 -9.55 -20.55 -11.29
CA LEU A 238 -9.83 -19.18 -10.90
C LEU A 238 -9.30 -18.24 -11.99
N LYS A 239 -10.14 -17.32 -12.44
CA LYS A 239 -9.82 -16.34 -13.49
C LYS A 239 -9.62 -14.95 -12.90
N GLU A 240 -10.50 -14.56 -12.00
CA GLU A 240 -10.53 -13.21 -11.44
C GLU A 240 -10.96 -13.26 -9.97
N LEU A 241 -10.40 -12.36 -9.20
CA LEU A 241 -10.79 -12.15 -7.81
C LEU A 241 -10.92 -10.65 -7.56
N TYR A 242 -12.10 -10.23 -7.13
CA TYR A 242 -12.40 -8.83 -6.82
C TYR A 242 -12.63 -8.67 -5.33
N VAL A 243 -12.22 -7.53 -4.79
CA VAL A 243 -12.64 -7.10 -3.47
C VAL A 243 -13.31 -5.74 -3.54
N GLN A 244 -14.38 -5.61 -2.80
CA GLN A 244 -15.07 -4.36 -2.55
C GLN A 244 -15.15 -4.17 -1.04
N THR A 245 -14.91 -2.98 -0.55
CA THR A 245 -14.96 -2.66 0.88
C THR A 245 -16.20 -1.86 1.20
N SER A 246 -16.70 -1.99 2.43
CA SER A 246 -17.79 -1.19 2.96
C SER A 246 -17.42 -0.68 4.35
N ALA A 247 -17.83 0.54 4.64
CA ALA A 247 -17.71 1.16 5.95
C ALA A 247 -19.09 1.67 6.39
N SER A 248 -19.58 1.21 7.54
CA SER A 248 -20.90 1.59 8.09
C SER A 248 -22.06 1.40 7.09
N GLY A 249 -21.99 0.32 6.30
CA GLY A 249 -23.01 -0.01 5.30
C GLY A 249 -22.91 0.75 3.97
N ILE A 250 -21.94 1.63 3.82
CA ILE A 250 -21.67 2.38 2.60
C ILE A 250 -20.50 1.73 1.87
N VAL A 251 -20.71 1.33 0.61
CA VAL A 251 -19.65 0.79 -0.24
C VAL A 251 -18.59 1.88 -0.48
N THR A 252 -17.34 1.53 -0.21
CA THR A 252 -16.23 2.47 -0.36
C THR A 252 -16.00 2.79 -1.82
N LYS A 253 -15.84 4.06 -2.14
CA LYS A 253 -15.49 4.52 -3.49
C LYS A 253 -14.07 4.10 -3.88
N LYS A 254 -13.77 4.13 -5.18
CA LYS A 254 -12.44 3.72 -5.71
C LYS A 254 -11.30 4.60 -5.21
N ARG A 255 -11.58 5.86 -4.87
CA ARG A 255 -10.59 6.85 -4.45
C ARG A 255 -10.99 7.49 -3.13
N LEU A 256 -9.99 7.81 -2.33
CA LEU A 256 -10.12 8.42 -1.01
C LEU A 256 -9.09 9.54 -0.85
N ASP A 257 -9.49 10.57 -0.11
CA ASP A 257 -8.52 11.48 0.49
C ASP A 257 -8.28 11.04 1.93
N ALA A 258 -7.03 11.02 2.37
CA ALA A 258 -6.65 10.74 3.75
C ALA A 258 -6.13 12.00 4.41
N THR A 259 -6.76 12.43 5.50
CA THR A 259 -6.24 13.47 6.38
C THR A 259 -5.63 12.81 7.61
N VAL A 260 -4.32 12.92 7.75
CA VAL A 260 -3.54 12.31 8.83
C VAL A 260 -2.99 13.39 9.74
N THR A 261 -3.40 13.37 11.00
CA THR A 261 -2.89 14.29 12.02
C THR A 261 -1.75 13.63 12.77
N LEU A 262 -0.56 14.19 12.62
CA LEU A 262 0.65 13.79 13.32
C LEU A 262 0.90 14.72 14.51
N ARG A 263 1.32 14.14 15.63
CA ARG A 263 1.69 14.87 16.84
C ARG A 263 3.13 14.53 17.20
N ALA A 264 3.92 15.56 17.49
CA ALA A 264 5.20 15.36 18.13
C ALA A 264 5.01 14.83 19.55
N THR A 265 5.85 13.89 19.94
CA THR A 265 5.86 13.32 21.30
C THR A 265 7.15 13.74 22.00
N ASP A 266 7.12 13.79 23.32
CA ASP A 266 8.31 14.10 24.13
C ASP A 266 9.28 12.92 24.27
N GLY A 267 9.06 11.87 23.46
CA GLY A 267 9.85 10.62 23.51
C GLY A 267 9.41 9.66 24.62
N SER A 268 8.30 9.93 25.29
CA SER A 268 7.64 8.91 26.12
C SER A 268 7.00 7.87 25.20
N ASP A 269 7.39 6.63 25.35
CA ASP A 269 7.29 5.55 24.36
C ASP A 269 5.88 5.05 24.05
N ASP A 270 4.86 5.54 24.76
CA ASP A 270 3.50 4.97 24.67
C ASP A 270 2.52 5.80 23.81
N THR A 271 2.93 6.98 23.35
CA THR A 271 2.01 7.85 22.59
C THR A 271 2.13 7.62 21.10
N ASP A 272 1.05 7.18 20.47
CA ASP A 272 0.98 7.06 19.01
C ASP A 272 1.07 8.44 18.36
N PRO A 273 2.11 8.71 17.53
CA PRO A 273 2.24 9.99 16.86
C PRO A 273 1.14 10.25 15.83
N ILE A 274 0.50 9.21 15.30
CA ILE A 274 -0.68 9.35 14.45
C ILE A 274 -1.89 9.51 15.37
N SER A 275 -2.25 10.75 15.65
CA SER A 275 -3.34 11.06 16.58
C SER A 275 -4.73 10.91 15.97
N ASN A 276 -4.85 11.07 14.64
CA ASN A 276 -6.10 10.88 13.91
C ASN A 276 -5.86 10.58 12.43
N ILE A 277 -6.76 9.78 11.85
CA ILE A 277 -6.85 9.55 10.41
C ILE A 277 -8.30 9.62 10.00
N VAL A 278 -8.60 10.45 9.01
CA VAL A 278 -9.93 10.55 8.39
C VAL A 278 -9.81 10.23 6.91
N PHE A 279 -10.56 9.23 6.45
CA PHE A 279 -10.70 8.91 5.04
C PHE A 279 -11.99 9.49 4.49
N THR A 280 -11.89 10.26 3.41
CA THR A 280 -13.03 10.89 2.75
C THR A 280 -13.13 10.35 1.32
N PRO A 281 -14.25 9.71 0.94
CA PRO A 281 -14.47 9.24 -0.43
C PRO A 281 -14.44 10.39 -1.44
N VAL A 282 -13.77 10.18 -2.59
CA VAL A 282 -13.59 11.18 -3.64
C VAL A 282 -14.22 10.70 -4.95
N GLY A 283 -14.84 11.62 -5.69
CA GLY A 283 -15.41 11.33 -7.01
C GLY A 283 -16.80 10.70 -6.97
N THR A 284 -17.33 10.40 -8.15
CA THR A 284 -18.65 9.80 -8.35
C THR A 284 -18.62 8.29 -8.52
N ASP A 285 -17.44 7.72 -8.78
CA ASP A 285 -17.28 6.29 -9.01
C ASP A 285 -17.56 5.51 -7.74
N GLU A 286 -18.71 4.88 -7.69
CA GLU A 286 -18.98 3.83 -6.71
C GLU A 286 -18.14 2.63 -7.10
N GLY A 287 -17.48 2.04 -6.10
CA GLY A 287 -16.54 0.98 -6.38
C GLY A 287 -17.19 -0.28 -6.93
N ASP A 288 -17.02 -0.57 -8.21
CA ASP A 288 -17.38 -1.86 -8.83
C ASP A 288 -16.48 -3.01 -8.38
N GLY A 289 -15.86 -2.89 -7.22
CA GLY A 289 -14.80 -3.80 -6.80
C GLY A 289 -13.51 -3.52 -7.59
N THR A 290 -12.41 -3.46 -6.90
CA THR A 290 -11.11 -3.42 -7.56
C THR A 290 -10.74 -4.84 -7.94
N ILE A 291 -10.33 -5.06 -9.20
CA ILE A 291 -9.64 -6.30 -9.55
C ILE A 291 -8.33 -6.27 -8.79
N LEU A 292 -8.26 -7.10 -7.76
CA LEU A 292 -7.05 -7.25 -6.97
C LEU A 292 -6.31 -8.46 -7.52
N GLY A 293 -5.23 -8.18 -8.24
CA GLY A 293 -4.56 -9.23 -8.96
C GLY A 293 -5.47 -9.81 -10.03
N ALA A 294 -5.71 -9.07 -11.12
CA ALA A 294 -6.01 -9.74 -12.37
C ALA A 294 -4.98 -10.86 -12.45
N LEU A 295 -5.44 -12.09 -12.23
CA LEU A 295 -4.58 -13.23 -12.43
C LEU A 295 -4.22 -13.15 -13.89
N ASN A 296 -3.02 -12.65 -14.19
CA ASN A 296 -2.55 -12.51 -15.56
C ASN A 296 -2.70 -13.84 -16.28
N ASP A 297 -2.67 -14.94 -15.49
CA ASP A 297 -2.97 -16.29 -15.94
C ASP A 297 -3.99 -16.95 -15.00
N PRO A 298 -5.01 -17.65 -15.53
CA PRO A 298 -5.96 -18.42 -14.73
C PRO A 298 -5.23 -19.47 -13.87
N VAL A 299 -5.60 -19.56 -12.60
CA VAL A 299 -4.94 -20.43 -11.63
C VAL A 299 -5.81 -21.61 -11.27
N THR A 300 -5.28 -22.83 -11.42
CA THR A 300 -5.97 -24.05 -10.94
C THR A 300 -5.90 -24.10 -9.42
N LEU A 301 -7.07 -24.08 -8.77
CA LEU A 301 -7.18 -24.24 -7.31
C LEU A 301 -6.87 -25.69 -6.92
N THR A 302 -6.15 -25.85 -5.82
CA THR A 302 -5.83 -27.14 -5.22
C THR A 302 -6.50 -27.30 -3.85
N THR A 303 -6.30 -28.45 -3.20
CA THR A 303 -6.74 -28.70 -1.83
C THR A 303 -5.85 -28.04 -0.79
N VAL A 304 -4.76 -27.41 -1.21
CA VAL A 304 -3.81 -26.69 -0.34
C VAL A 304 -4.15 -25.21 -0.39
N ASP A 305 -4.18 -24.57 0.78
CA ASP A 305 -4.34 -23.13 0.88
C ASP A 305 -3.21 -22.42 0.14
N SER A 306 -3.54 -21.55 -0.80
CA SER A 306 -2.60 -20.74 -1.54
C SER A 306 -3.03 -19.27 -1.50
N GLU A 307 -2.05 -18.40 -1.39
CA GLU A 307 -2.29 -16.96 -1.40
C GLU A 307 -2.52 -16.49 -2.84
N TYR A 308 -3.66 -15.86 -3.06
CA TYR A 308 -4.05 -15.32 -4.36
C TYR A 308 -4.13 -13.80 -4.36
N MET A 309 -4.04 -13.19 -3.19
CA MET A 309 -4.15 -11.76 -3.06
C MET A 309 -3.47 -11.26 -1.79
N SER A 310 -2.63 -10.23 -1.94
CA SER A 310 -2.09 -9.46 -0.82
C SER A 310 -2.23 -7.97 -1.17
N HIS A 311 -3.09 -7.27 -0.47
CA HIS A 311 -3.44 -5.88 -0.76
C HIS A 311 -3.66 -5.09 0.53
N PHE A 312 -3.80 -3.79 0.36
CA PHE A 312 -3.97 -2.83 1.44
C PHE A 312 -5.28 -2.07 1.27
N MET A 313 -5.93 -1.75 2.36
CA MET A 313 -7.21 -1.06 2.43
C MET A 313 -7.24 -0.09 3.62
N PRO A 314 -8.06 0.97 3.60
CA PRO A 314 -8.13 1.90 4.72
C PRO A 314 -8.62 1.20 6.00
N GLN A 315 -8.34 1.82 7.13
CA GLN A 315 -9.01 1.45 8.38
C GLN A 315 -10.49 1.82 8.35
N GLY A 316 -11.28 1.25 9.26
CA GLY A 316 -12.72 1.56 9.38
C GLY A 316 -13.62 0.76 8.43
N VAL A 317 -13.09 -0.21 7.70
CA VAL A 317 -13.89 -1.14 6.89
C VAL A 317 -14.53 -2.17 7.80
N ASP A 318 -15.85 -2.36 7.68
CA ASP A 318 -16.64 -3.31 8.46
C ASP A 318 -17.04 -4.56 7.67
N LYS A 319 -17.05 -4.47 6.34
CA LYS A 319 -17.41 -5.56 5.45
C LYS A 319 -16.51 -5.64 4.23
N LEU A 320 -16.22 -6.86 3.81
CA LEU A 320 -15.55 -7.17 2.55
C LEU A 320 -16.52 -7.94 1.65
N ILE A 321 -16.64 -7.55 0.40
CA ILE A 321 -17.37 -8.29 -0.61
C ILE A 321 -16.34 -8.87 -1.57
N LEU A 322 -16.11 -10.17 -1.48
CA LEU A 322 -15.20 -10.90 -2.35
C LEU A 322 -15.98 -11.56 -3.47
N THR A 323 -15.60 -11.26 -4.70
CA THR A 323 -16.21 -11.87 -5.89
C THR A 323 -15.14 -12.61 -6.67
N SER A 324 -15.34 -13.90 -6.88
CA SER A 324 -14.48 -14.74 -7.69
C SER A 324 -15.17 -15.09 -9.02
N VAL A 325 -14.39 -15.10 -10.10
CA VAL A 325 -14.83 -15.60 -11.42
C VAL A 325 -13.95 -16.79 -11.77
N TYR A 326 -14.57 -17.91 -12.10
CA TYR A 326 -13.86 -19.17 -12.33
C TYR A 326 -14.53 -20.05 -13.38
N ASN A 327 -13.75 -20.96 -13.96
CA ASN A 327 -14.22 -22.02 -14.81
C ASN A 327 -14.19 -23.35 -14.08
N VAL A 328 -15.14 -24.24 -14.44
CA VAL A 328 -15.24 -25.59 -13.89
C VAL A 328 -14.98 -26.59 -15.02
N TYR A 329 -14.08 -27.53 -14.79
CA TYR A 329 -13.73 -28.60 -15.71
C TYR A 329 -14.04 -29.97 -15.07
N ASP A 330 -14.34 -30.97 -15.90
CA ASP A 330 -14.32 -32.37 -15.46
C ASP A 330 -12.86 -32.88 -15.30
N LYS A 331 -12.70 -34.08 -14.78
CA LYS A 331 -11.37 -34.70 -14.60
C LYS A 331 -10.71 -35.15 -15.91
N LYS A 332 -11.40 -35.05 -17.04
CA LYS A 332 -10.86 -35.30 -18.37
C LYS A 332 -10.38 -34.00 -19.03
N GLY A 333 -10.58 -32.85 -18.36
CA GLY A 333 -10.20 -31.54 -18.88
C GLY A 333 -11.26 -30.88 -19.76
N ASN A 334 -12.48 -31.45 -19.86
CA ASN A 334 -13.55 -30.81 -20.61
C ASN A 334 -14.17 -29.69 -19.78
N LEU A 335 -14.44 -28.55 -20.41
CA LEU A 335 -15.13 -27.44 -19.79
C LEU A 335 -16.58 -27.82 -19.49
N VAL A 336 -16.97 -27.73 -18.22
CA VAL A 336 -18.33 -28.01 -17.75
C VAL A 336 -19.12 -26.71 -17.64
N ARG A 337 -18.51 -25.69 -17.04
CA ARG A 337 -19.08 -24.34 -16.95
C ARG A 337 -18.00 -23.29 -17.08
N GLU A 338 -18.35 -22.19 -17.73
CA GLU A 338 -17.47 -21.07 -17.97
C GLU A 338 -17.98 -19.82 -17.25
N ASN A 339 -17.03 -19.03 -16.74
CA ASN A 339 -17.29 -17.70 -16.12
C ASN A 339 -18.30 -17.74 -14.97
N CYS A 340 -18.27 -18.82 -14.18
CA CYS A 340 -19.03 -18.88 -12.93
C CYS A 340 -18.61 -17.72 -12.03
N LYS A 341 -19.59 -17.04 -11.43
CA LYS A 341 -19.35 -15.91 -10.53
C LYS A 341 -19.91 -16.22 -9.15
N ALA A 342 -19.07 -16.14 -8.12
CA ALA A 342 -19.47 -16.28 -6.73
C ALA A 342 -19.11 -14.99 -5.97
N SER A 343 -20.07 -14.45 -5.23
CA SER A 343 -19.90 -13.24 -4.43
C SER A 343 -20.24 -13.51 -2.97
N ASN A 344 -19.32 -13.18 -2.07
CA ASN A 344 -19.46 -13.44 -0.64
C ASN A 344 -19.24 -12.16 0.15
N THR A 345 -20.20 -11.82 1.00
CA THR A 345 -20.08 -10.71 1.94
C THR A 345 -19.52 -11.22 3.26
N LEU A 346 -18.37 -10.70 3.63
CA LEU A 346 -17.66 -11.01 4.86
C LEU A 346 -17.85 -9.87 5.85
N ILE A 347 -18.43 -10.17 6.99
CA ILE A 347 -18.62 -9.20 8.08
C ILE A 347 -17.48 -9.38 9.06
N LEU A 348 -16.70 -8.33 9.30
CA LEU A 348 -15.44 -8.43 10.04
C LEU A 348 -15.62 -9.00 11.45
N ASN A 349 -16.61 -8.55 12.20
CA ASN A 349 -16.84 -9.04 13.56
C ASN A 349 -17.31 -10.50 13.65
N GLN A 350 -17.71 -11.10 12.52
CA GLN A 350 -18.01 -12.54 12.44
C GLN A 350 -16.76 -13.38 12.13
N LEU A 351 -15.75 -12.76 11.53
CA LEU A 351 -14.50 -13.41 11.15
C LEU A 351 -13.41 -13.22 12.19
N PHE A 352 -13.38 -12.06 12.83
CA PHE A 352 -12.37 -11.66 13.79
C PHE A 352 -13.09 -11.20 15.05
N SER A 353 -13.05 -12.03 16.09
CA SER A 353 -13.66 -11.70 17.36
C SER A 353 -13.14 -10.36 17.88
N GLU A 354 -14.03 -9.55 18.45
CA GLU A 354 -13.74 -8.23 19.01
C GLU A 354 -13.28 -7.13 18.03
N GLN A 355 -13.39 -7.37 16.72
CA GLN A 355 -13.02 -6.37 15.71
C GLN A 355 -14.20 -6.03 14.79
N ASP A 356 -14.88 -4.93 15.08
CA ASP A 356 -15.99 -4.47 14.24
C ASP A 356 -15.53 -3.86 12.91
N GLN A 357 -14.30 -3.38 12.86
CA GLN A 357 -13.73 -2.67 11.71
C GLN A 357 -12.22 -2.95 11.57
N THR A 358 -11.73 -2.78 10.36
CA THR A 358 -10.28 -2.84 10.12
C THR A 358 -9.52 -1.76 10.88
N ARG A 359 -8.33 -2.11 11.35
CA ARG A 359 -7.40 -1.21 12.03
C ARG A 359 -6.12 -1.08 11.23
N ARG A 360 -5.57 0.12 11.16
CA ARG A 360 -4.28 0.36 10.51
C ARG A 360 -3.18 -0.50 11.13
N GLY A 361 -2.22 -0.92 10.32
CA GLY A 361 -1.11 -1.77 10.76
C GLY A 361 -1.51 -3.19 11.18
N CYS A 362 -2.79 -3.59 10.99
CA CYS A 362 -3.26 -4.96 11.19
C CYS A 362 -3.39 -5.69 9.86
N ARG A 363 -3.07 -6.98 9.86
CA ARG A 363 -3.27 -7.89 8.73
C ARG A 363 -4.46 -8.79 8.97
N TYR A 364 -5.36 -8.82 8.01
CA TYR A 364 -6.55 -9.66 7.99
C TYR A 364 -6.35 -10.78 6.98
N THR A 365 -6.25 -12.02 7.45
CA THR A 365 -6.12 -13.20 6.58
C THR A 365 -7.46 -13.88 6.46
N VAL A 366 -7.99 -13.94 5.24
CA VAL A 366 -9.26 -14.60 4.91
C VAL A 366 -8.96 -15.90 4.17
N ASN A 367 -9.36 -17.02 4.74
CA ASN A 367 -9.22 -18.34 4.14
C ASN A 367 -10.55 -18.78 3.55
N LEU A 368 -10.58 -19.06 2.25
CA LEU A 368 -11.79 -19.47 1.52
C LEU A 368 -11.65 -20.91 1.02
N THR A 369 -12.61 -21.74 1.37
CA THR A 369 -12.72 -23.09 0.79
C THR A 369 -13.91 -23.13 -0.15
N ILE A 370 -13.68 -23.47 -1.41
CA ILE A 370 -14.77 -23.66 -2.37
C ILE A 370 -15.33 -25.05 -2.19
N MET A 371 -16.58 -25.12 -1.72
CA MET A 371 -17.37 -26.35 -1.52
C MET A 371 -18.71 -26.21 -2.22
N PRO A 372 -18.96 -26.89 -3.34
CA PRO A 372 -20.29 -26.88 -3.93
C PRO A 372 -21.24 -27.70 -3.08
N THR A 373 -22.40 -27.14 -2.79
CA THR A 373 -23.41 -27.74 -1.93
C THR A 373 -24.12 -28.96 -2.56
N TYR A 374 -24.02 -29.17 -3.89
CA TYR A 374 -24.77 -30.17 -4.62
C TYR A 374 -23.92 -30.96 -5.62
N LEU A 375 -23.29 -32.02 -5.12
CA LEU A 375 -22.51 -32.94 -5.95
C LEU A 375 -23.37 -33.99 -6.68
N TYR A 376 -24.61 -34.20 -6.29
CA TYR A 376 -25.39 -35.38 -6.67
C TYR A 376 -26.72 -35.09 -7.36
N SER A 377 -27.07 -33.84 -7.64
CA SER A 377 -28.25 -33.52 -8.40
C SER A 377 -27.96 -33.65 -9.89
N LEU A 378 -28.66 -34.56 -10.58
CA LEU A 378 -28.61 -34.69 -12.04
C LEU A 378 -29.26 -33.51 -12.78
N SER A 379 -29.95 -32.64 -12.04
CA SER A 379 -30.48 -31.39 -12.54
C SER A 379 -29.56 -30.24 -12.03
N GLU A 380 -28.79 -29.66 -12.92
CA GLU A 380 -28.07 -28.39 -12.76
C GLU A 380 -27.75 -28.01 -11.32
N ALA A 381 -26.64 -28.54 -10.80
CA ALA A 381 -26.11 -28.07 -9.54
C ALA A 381 -25.93 -26.56 -9.63
N ASP A 382 -26.39 -25.83 -8.64
CA ASP A 382 -26.17 -24.39 -8.54
C ASP A 382 -24.68 -24.12 -8.27
N LEU A 383 -23.87 -24.23 -9.35
CA LEU A 383 -22.43 -23.96 -9.33
C LEU A 383 -22.16 -22.46 -9.32
N ASP A 384 -23.20 -21.64 -9.46
CA ASP A 384 -23.09 -20.18 -9.44
C ASP A 384 -23.06 -19.65 -7.99
N ASN A 385 -23.46 -20.47 -7.01
CA ASN A 385 -23.42 -20.14 -5.58
C ASN A 385 -22.75 -21.27 -4.76
N PRO A 386 -21.44 -21.49 -4.91
CA PRO A 386 -20.75 -22.46 -4.07
C PRO A 386 -20.79 -22.02 -2.60
N THR A 387 -20.95 -22.95 -1.69
CA THR A 387 -20.78 -22.68 -0.27
C THR A 387 -19.33 -22.33 0.01
N VAL A 388 -19.10 -21.20 0.62
CA VAL A 388 -17.76 -20.76 1.06
C VAL A 388 -17.70 -20.93 2.56
N THR A 389 -16.73 -21.72 3.02
CA THR A 389 -16.48 -21.94 4.45
C THR A 389 -15.26 -21.12 4.86
N PHE A 390 -15.38 -20.43 5.96
CA PHE A 390 -14.28 -19.68 6.56
C PHE A 390 -13.65 -20.53 7.66
N THR A 391 -12.34 -20.65 7.64
CA THR A 391 -11.55 -21.22 8.73
C THR A 391 -10.68 -20.13 9.32
N ASN A 392 -10.86 -19.89 10.62
CA ASN A 392 -10.04 -18.98 11.41
C ASN A 392 -8.61 -19.49 11.55
#